data_6d2552b9ccda37696e95a0cfdeff6e0f
#
_entry.id   6d2552b9ccda37696e95a0cfdeff6e0f
#
_cell.length_a   1.000
_cell.length_b   1.000
_cell.length_c   1.000
_cell.angle_alpha   90.00
_cell.angle_beta   90.00
_cell.angle_gamma   90.00
#
_symmetry.space_group_name_H-M   'P 1'
#
loop_
_entity.id
_entity.type
_entity.pdbx_description
1 polymer ?
#
loop_
_entity_poly.entity_id
_entity_poly.type
_entity_poly.pdbx_seq_one_letter_code
_entity_poly.pdbx_strand_id
1 'polypeptide(L)'
;MLINSIQKSFCTTREAADMLGISLSTAQLWVESGLLKAWKTEGGHRRIERASIERLLADSTRATPDPSAAMADRTPSIASKQTTFKILIVEDNDDLRNLYRINLSQWPLKLEIITASNGFEALIKIGNARPDLMIADLFMPDFDGFKMLKTVRAEPEFQNLPIVVVTGLSPDDIATHGHLPEDIAVFQKPVPFAQLQRIAENLAS
;
A
#
# COMPACT_ATOMS: atom_id res chain seq x y z
N MET A 1 -41.04 -3.31 -20.43
CA MET A 1 -40.43 -4.58 -19.92
C MET A 1 -39.12 -4.22 -19.24
N LEU A 2 -39.16 -4.00 -17.92
CA LEU A 2 -38.03 -3.68 -17.09
C LEU A 2 -37.38 -5.00 -16.70
N ILE A 3 -36.25 -5.35 -17.32
CA ILE A 3 -35.43 -6.47 -16.89
C ILE A 3 -34.65 -6.02 -15.67
N ASN A 4 -35.15 -6.43 -14.51
CA ASN A 4 -34.56 -6.27 -13.21
C ASN A 4 -33.23 -7.07 -13.19
N SER A 5 -32.07 -6.41 -13.42
CA SER A 5 -30.78 -6.98 -13.15
C SER A 5 -30.69 -7.19 -11.63
N ILE A 6 -30.97 -8.42 -11.18
CA ILE A 6 -30.66 -8.87 -9.83
C ILE A 6 -29.13 -8.74 -9.69
N GLN A 7 -28.70 -7.66 -9.09
CA GLN A 7 -27.30 -7.44 -8.75
C GLN A 7 -26.90 -8.56 -7.80
N LYS A 8 -26.11 -9.53 -8.28
CA LYS A 8 -25.65 -10.65 -7.46
C LYS A 8 -24.95 -10.11 -6.23
N SER A 9 -25.38 -10.53 -5.04
CA SER A 9 -24.82 -10.12 -3.75
C SER A 9 -23.37 -10.57 -3.54
N PHE A 10 -22.83 -11.35 -4.48
CA PHE A 10 -21.48 -11.88 -4.47
C PHE A 10 -20.86 -11.90 -5.87
N CYS A 11 -19.53 -11.95 -5.92
CA CYS A 11 -18.74 -12.05 -7.14
C CYS A 11 -17.62 -13.09 -6.99
N THR A 12 -16.97 -13.41 -8.11
CA THR A 12 -15.77 -14.24 -8.12
C THR A 12 -14.55 -13.42 -7.69
N THR A 13 -13.43 -14.08 -7.36
CA THR A 13 -12.18 -13.39 -7.01
C THR A 13 -11.67 -12.53 -8.16
N ARG A 14 -11.87 -12.96 -9.42
CA ARG A 14 -11.48 -12.17 -10.60
C ARG A 14 -12.34 -10.92 -10.75
N GLU A 15 -13.66 -11.05 -10.65
CA GLU A 15 -14.57 -9.89 -10.69
C GLU A 15 -14.28 -8.90 -9.55
N ALA A 16 -13.93 -9.40 -8.36
CA ALA A 16 -13.53 -8.55 -7.25
C ALA A 16 -12.21 -7.80 -7.53
N ALA A 17 -11.22 -8.48 -8.12
CA ALA A 17 -9.96 -7.88 -8.54
C ALA A 17 -10.19 -6.77 -9.57
N ASP A 18 -11.01 -7.03 -10.59
CA ASP A 18 -11.36 -6.05 -11.63
C ASP A 18 -12.10 -4.84 -11.03
N MET A 19 -13.04 -5.05 -10.10
CA MET A 19 -13.79 -3.97 -9.42
C MET A 19 -12.90 -3.09 -8.54
N LEU A 20 -11.87 -3.67 -7.93
CA LEU A 20 -10.94 -2.98 -7.03
C LEU A 20 -9.72 -2.41 -7.77
N GLY A 21 -9.52 -2.75 -9.05
CA GLY A 21 -8.35 -2.34 -9.82
C GLY A 21 -7.06 -2.97 -9.33
N ILE A 22 -7.11 -4.18 -8.76
CA ILE A 22 -5.98 -4.91 -8.19
C ILE A 22 -5.74 -6.24 -8.91
N SER A 23 -4.57 -6.85 -8.66
CA SER A 23 -4.28 -8.16 -9.22
C SER A 23 -5.14 -9.27 -8.60
N LEU A 24 -5.27 -10.41 -9.31
CA LEU A 24 -5.98 -11.59 -8.82
C LEU A 24 -5.34 -12.13 -7.53
N SER A 25 -4.01 -12.13 -7.44
CA SER A 25 -3.23 -12.56 -6.27
C SER A 25 -3.49 -11.65 -5.07
N THR A 26 -3.53 -10.34 -5.28
CA THR A 26 -3.89 -9.38 -4.24
C THR A 26 -5.31 -9.59 -3.74
N ALA A 27 -6.28 -9.81 -4.63
CA ALA A 27 -7.66 -10.12 -4.23
C ALA A 27 -7.76 -11.44 -3.44
N GLN A 28 -6.97 -12.46 -3.78
CA GLN A 28 -6.90 -13.71 -3.02
C GLN A 28 -6.33 -13.48 -1.62
N LEU A 29 -5.26 -12.69 -1.52
CA LEU A 29 -4.66 -12.33 -0.23
C LEU A 29 -5.67 -11.59 0.66
N TRP A 30 -6.43 -10.65 0.10
CA TRP A 30 -7.45 -9.90 0.84
C TRP A 30 -8.59 -10.77 1.34
N VAL A 31 -8.92 -11.84 0.62
CA VAL A 31 -9.87 -12.87 1.09
C VAL A 31 -9.27 -13.69 2.23
N GLU A 32 -8.02 -14.14 2.09
CA GLU A 32 -7.34 -14.98 3.09
C GLU A 32 -7.11 -14.24 4.41
N SER A 33 -6.95 -12.94 4.34
CA SER A 33 -6.75 -12.07 5.49
C SER A 33 -8.06 -11.60 6.15
N GLY A 34 -9.21 -11.87 5.52
CA GLY A 34 -10.51 -11.44 6.03
C GLY A 34 -10.90 -9.99 5.68
N LEU A 35 -10.07 -9.26 4.94
CA LEU A 35 -10.40 -7.91 4.45
C LEU A 35 -11.59 -7.95 3.50
N LEU A 36 -11.64 -8.96 2.62
CA LEU A 36 -12.79 -9.28 1.80
C LEU A 36 -13.51 -10.50 2.39
N LYS A 37 -14.78 -10.34 2.73
CA LYS A 37 -15.60 -11.45 3.19
C LYS A 37 -15.89 -12.41 2.04
N ALA A 38 -15.52 -13.66 2.22
CA ALA A 38 -15.71 -14.70 1.22
C ALA A 38 -16.08 -16.04 1.85
N TRP A 39 -16.72 -16.90 1.05
CA TRP A 39 -16.99 -18.28 1.41
C TRP A 39 -16.69 -19.20 0.23
N LYS A 40 -16.57 -20.48 0.49
CA LYS A 40 -16.44 -21.52 -0.56
C LYS A 40 -17.81 -22.16 -0.79
N THR A 41 -18.16 -22.35 -2.05
CA THR A 41 -19.31 -23.18 -2.44
C THR A 41 -18.98 -24.67 -2.29
N GLU A 42 -19.97 -25.55 -2.32
CA GLU A 42 -19.78 -27.02 -2.29
C GLU A 42 -18.82 -27.50 -3.39
N GLY A 43 -18.77 -26.82 -4.55
CA GLY A 43 -17.82 -27.09 -5.64
C GLY A 43 -16.43 -26.46 -5.42
N GLY A 44 -16.09 -25.95 -4.22
CA GLY A 44 -14.78 -25.40 -3.90
C GLY A 44 -14.50 -23.98 -4.45
N HIS A 45 -15.43 -23.38 -5.18
CA HIS A 45 -15.25 -22.04 -5.74
C HIS A 45 -15.44 -20.97 -4.68
N ARG A 46 -14.51 -20.02 -4.60
CA ARG A 46 -14.62 -18.83 -3.72
C ARG A 46 -15.67 -17.86 -4.25
N ARG A 47 -16.50 -17.33 -3.34
CA ARG A 47 -17.47 -16.25 -3.59
C ARG A 47 -17.21 -15.13 -2.60
N ILE A 48 -17.10 -13.91 -3.09
CA ILE A 48 -16.77 -12.72 -2.32
C ILE A 48 -18.04 -11.88 -2.16
N GLU A 49 -18.29 -11.42 -0.94
CA GLU A 49 -19.43 -10.54 -0.63
C GLU A 49 -19.20 -9.17 -1.26
N ARG A 50 -20.10 -8.75 -2.14
CA ARG A 50 -19.99 -7.48 -2.87
C ARG A 50 -20.00 -6.27 -1.93
N ALA A 51 -20.79 -6.33 -0.86
CA ALA A 51 -20.85 -5.29 0.16
C ALA A 51 -19.49 -5.06 0.87
N SER A 52 -18.60 -6.07 0.94
CA SER A 52 -17.26 -5.88 1.48
C SER A 52 -16.35 -5.10 0.52
N ILE A 53 -16.53 -5.29 -0.79
CA ILE A 53 -15.84 -4.53 -1.83
C ILE A 53 -16.30 -3.07 -1.83
N GLU A 54 -17.62 -2.86 -1.79
CA GLU A 54 -18.21 -1.51 -1.80
C GLU A 54 -17.79 -0.69 -0.57
N ARG A 55 -17.67 -1.32 0.60
CA ARG A 55 -17.12 -0.66 1.80
C ARG A 55 -15.69 -0.19 1.59
N LEU A 56 -14.83 -1.03 1.04
CA LEU A 56 -13.43 -0.67 0.76
C LEU A 56 -13.34 0.49 -0.25
N LEU A 57 -14.17 0.48 -1.28
CA LEU A 57 -14.23 1.56 -2.26
C LEU A 57 -14.76 2.87 -1.65
N ALA A 58 -15.75 2.80 -0.76
CA ALA A 58 -16.31 3.95 -0.06
C ALA A 58 -15.33 4.59 0.93
N ASP A 59 -14.55 3.78 1.63
CA ASP A 59 -13.49 4.25 2.53
C ASP A 59 -12.33 4.89 1.76
N SER A 60 -12.01 4.38 0.56
CA SER A 60 -11.02 4.97 -0.34
C SER A 60 -11.48 6.32 -0.91
N THR A 61 -12.79 6.53 -1.10
CA THR A 61 -13.36 7.76 -1.69
C THR A 61 -13.48 8.90 -0.65
N ARG A 62 -13.46 8.59 0.65
CA ARG A 62 -13.48 9.62 1.71
C ARG A 62 -12.17 10.38 1.88
N ALA A 63 -11.10 9.95 1.23
CA ALA A 63 -9.76 10.56 1.30
C ALA A 63 -9.42 11.47 0.10
N THR A 64 -10.36 11.75 -0.81
CA THR A 64 -10.11 12.66 -1.94
C THR A 64 -10.78 14.02 -1.74
N PRO A 65 -10.05 15.13 -1.88
CA PRO A 65 -10.66 16.44 -2.08
C PRO A 65 -11.35 16.48 -3.45
N ASP A 66 -12.50 17.14 -3.50
CA ASP A 66 -13.39 17.38 -4.65
C ASP A 66 -12.63 17.77 -5.94
N PRO A 67 -12.80 17.07 -7.09
CA PRO A 67 -12.16 17.40 -8.36
C PRO A 67 -12.83 18.57 -9.12
N SER A 68 -13.80 19.27 -8.54
CA SER A 68 -14.62 20.24 -9.28
C SER A 68 -14.03 21.65 -9.43
N ALA A 69 -12.77 21.90 -9.05
CA ALA A 69 -12.20 23.26 -9.08
C ALA A 69 -10.96 23.43 -9.98
N ALA A 70 -10.81 22.67 -11.07
CA ALA A 70 -9.67 22.87 -11.97
C ALA A 70 -9.99 22.65 -13.45
N MET A 71 -10.88 23.49 -13.98
CA MET A 71 -10.96 23.76 -15.42
C MET A 71 -10.87 25.27 -15.67
N ALA A 72 -9.69 25.81 -15.64
CA ALA A 72 -9.37 27.05 -16.35
C ALA A 72 -7.84 27.14 -16.56
N ASP A 73 -7.49 27.33 -17.82
CA ASP A 73 -6.23 27.83 -18.33
C ASP A 73 -5.05 26.85 -18.47
N ARG A 74 -4.97 26.23 -19.66
CA ARG A 74 -3.78 25.55 -20.17
C ARG A 74 -3.00 26.46 -21.10
N THR A 75 -2.12 27.26 -20.56
CA THR A 75 -0.96 27.76 -21.30
C THR A 75 0.25 26.87 -21.00
N PRO A 76 1.02 26.40 -22.00
CA PRO A 76 2.18 25.56 -21.75
C PRO A 76 3.34 26.42 -21.24
N SER A 77 3.44 26.54 -19.93
CA SER A 77 4.65 27.04 -19.29
C SER A 77 5.64 25.87 -19.17
N ILE A 78 6.81 26.02 -19.79
CA ILE A 78 7.99 25.16 -19.57
C ILE A 78 8.51 25.48 -18.16
N ALA A 79 7.80 25.01 -17.14
CA ALA A 79 8.29 24.94 -15.78
C ALA A 79 8.63 23.48 -15.49
N SER A 80 9.87 23.22 -15.09
CA SER A 80 10.34 21.93 -14.61
C SER A 80 9.26 21.35 -13.67
N LYS A 81 8.63 20.24 -14.06
CA LYS A 81 7.75 19.47 -13.21
C LYS A 81 8.58 18.98 -12.03
N GLN A 82 8.60 19.73 -10.94
CA GLN A 82 9.03 19.17 -9.66
C GLN A 82 7.99 18.11 -9.29
N THR A 83 8.25 16.88 -9.68
CA THR A 83 7.45 15.74 -9.30
C THR A 83 7.47 15.63 -7.78
N THR A 84 6.30 15.59 -7.15
CA THR A 84 6.21 15.38 -5.71
C THR A 84 6.62 13.94 -5.43
N PHE A 85 7.64 13.73 -4.59
CA PHE A 85 8.15 12.42 -4.23
C PHE A 85 7.25 11.80 -3.16
N LYS A 86 6.73 10.60 -3.42
CA LYS A 86 5.74 9.93 -2.58
C LYS A 86 6.40 8.87 -1.71
N ILE A 87 6.22 8.99 -0.40
CA ILE A 87 6.73 8.00 0.55
C ILE A 87 5.55 7.33 1.25
N LEU A 88 5.49 6.00 1.16
CA LEU A 88 4.55 5.18 1.94
C LEU A 88 5.24 4.67 3.20
N ILE A 89 4.67 4.97 4.35
CA ILE A 89 5.11 4.49 5.66
C ILE A 89 4.11 3.45 6.16
N VAL A 90 4.59 2.25 6.47
CA VAL A 90 3.81 1.14 7.01
C VAL A 90 4.29 0.83 8.43
N GLU A 91 3.49 1.22 9.40
CA GLU A 91 3.81 1.14 10.83
C GLU A 91 2.48 1.06 11.61
N ASP A 92 2.32 0.14 12.55
CA ASP A 92 1.09 -0.03 13.33
C ASP A 92 0.98 0.96 14.50
N ASN A 93 2.10 1.45 15.01
CA ASN A 93 2.14 2.39 16.11
C ASN A 93 1.84 3.82 15.66
N ASP A 94 0.74 4.40 16.17
CA ASP A 94 0.30 5.77 15.83
C ASP A 94 1.34 6.84 16.17
N ASP A 95 1.99 6.73 17.33
CA ASP A 95 2.98 7.71 17.79
C ASP A 95 4.19 7.68 16.87
N LEU A 96 4.63 6.49 16.43
CA LEU A 96 5.75 6.34 15.53
C LEU A 96 5.39 6.83 14.12
N ARG A 97 4.16 6.58 13.63
CA ARG A 97 3.68 7.18 12.37
C ARG A 97 3.68 8.71 12.42
N ASN A 98 3.27 9.29 13.54
CA ASN A 98 3.32 10.74 13.73
C ASN A 98 4.77 11.26 13.77
N LEU A 99 5.68 10.52 14.42
CA LEU A 99 7.10 10.85 14.44
C LEU A 99 7.70 10.85 13.02
N TYR A 100 7.37 9.87 12.19
CA TYR A 100 7.74 9.85 10.77
C TYR A 100 7.23 11.10 10.06
N ARG A 101 5.94 11.43 10.19
CA ARG A 101 5.36 12.63 9.54
C ARG A 101 6.09 13.91 9.90
N ILE A 102 6.39 14.12 11.20
CA ILE A 102 7.08 15.31 11.69
C ILE A 102 8.50 15.38 11.12
N ASN A 103 9.26 14.27 11.15
CA ASN A 103 10.63 14.27 10.66
C ASN A 103 10.70 14.44 9.14
N LEU A 104 9.89 13.69 8.39
CA LEU A 104 9.89 13.75 6.93
C LEU A 104 9.45 15.12 6.41
N SER A 105 8.54 15.82 7.11
CA SER A 105 8.11 17.16 6.72
C SER A 105 9.23 18.22 6.80
N GLN A 106 10.33 17.92 7.48
CA GLN A 106 11.50 18.80 7.59
C GLN A 106 12.56 18.54 6.52
N TRP A 107 12.40 17.49 5.71
CA TRP A 107 13.35 17.17 4.66
C TRP A 107 13.29 18.19 3.51
N PRO A 108 14.42 18.47 2.84
CA PRO A 108 14.49 19.44 1.74
C PRO A 108 13.93 18.87 0.43
N LEU A 109 12.85 18.12 0.51
CA LEU A 109 12.17 17.44 -0.61
C LEU A 109 10.70 17.83 -0.63
N LYS A 110 10.13 17.96 -1.82
CA LYS A 110 8.68 18.10 -1.95
C LYS A 110 8.04 16.73 -1.79
N LEU A 111 7.57 16.41 -0.60
CA LEU A 111 7.07 15.10 -0.22
C LEU A 111 5.54 15.04 -0.17
N GLU A 112 5.01 13.90 -0.61
CA GLU A 112 3.68 13.41 -0.26
C GLU A 112 3.86 12.20 0.67
N ILE A 113 3.46 12.36 1.94
CA ILE A 113 3.62 11.32 2.96
C ILE A 113 2.31 10.56 3.08
N ILE A 114 2.35 9.29 2.72
CA ILE A 114 1.24 8.34 2.79
C ILE A 114 1.53 7.41 3.96
N THR A 115 0.56 7.13 4.81
CA THR A 115 0.77 6.23 5.95
C THR A 115 -0.23 5.09 5.92
N ALA A 116 0.20 3.90 6.32
CA ALA A 116 -0.62 2.71 6.50
C ALA A 116 -0.39 2.14 7.89
N SER A 117 -1.47 1.72 8.57
CA SER A 117 -1.43 1.16 9.92
C SER A 117 -1.19 -0.35 9.95
N ASN A 118 -1.25 -0.99 8.80
CA ASN A 118 -1.02 -2.42 8.63
C ASN A 118 -0.70 -2.73 7.17
N GLY A 119 -0.28 -3.96 6.91
CA GLY A 119 0.12 -4.36 5.57
C GLY A 119 -1.03 -4.42 4.55
N PHE A 120 -2.28 -4.56 4.99
CA PHE A 120 -3.42 -4.53 4.06
C PHE A 120 -3.66 -3.14 3.53
N GLU A 121 -3.68 -2.17 4.43
CA GLU A 121 -3.78 -0.76 4.08
C GLU A 121 -2.62 -0.35 3.18
N ALA A 122 -1.41 -0.89 3.46
CA ALA A 122 -0.23 -0.67 2.63
C ALA A 122 -0.43 -1.17 1.20
N LEU A 123 -0.92 -2.41 1.00
CA LEU A 123 -1.16 -2.98 -0.33
C LEU A 123 -2.20 -2.18 -1.13
N ILE A 124 -3.26 -1.68 -0.47
CA ILE A 124 -4.24 -0.79 -1.11
C ILE A 124 -3.57 0.51 -1.57
N LYS A 125 -2.78 1.12 -0.68
CA LYS A 125 -2.14 2.42 -0.94
C LYS A 125 -1.03 2.33 -1.98
N ILE A 126 -0.29 1.23 -2.05
CA ILE A 126 0.68 0.98 -3.11
C ILE A 126 0.00 1.04 -4.48
N GLY A 127 -1.12 0.31 -4.66
CA GLY A 127 -1.85 0.27 -5.93
C GLY A 127 -2.43 1.62 -6.34
N ASN A 128 -2.98 2.38 -5.38
CA ASN A 128 -3.66 3.64 -5.66
C ASN A 128 -2.70 4.83 -5.82
N ALA A 129 -1.70 4.94 -4.96
CA ALA A 129 -0.84 6.11 -4.87
C ALA A 129 0.47 5.96 -5.65
N ARG A 130 0.92 4.73 -5.93
CA ARG A 130 2.21 4.43 -6.59
C ARG A 130 3.35 5.19 -5.93
N PRO A 131 3.73 4.82 -4.70
CA PRO A 131 4.80 5.50 -3.98
C PRO A 131 6.14 5.30 -4.66
N ASP A 132 7.04 6.29 -4.52
CA ASP A 132 8.41 6.24 -5.01
C ASP A 132 9.34 5.53 -4.01
N LEU A 133 8.94 5.45 -2.74
CA LEU A 133 9.65 4.76 -1.67
C LEU A 133 8.64 4.19 -0.66
N MET A 134 8.85 2.96 -0.23
CA MET A 134 8.13 2.34 0.88
C MET A 134 9.08 2.15 2.07
N ILE A 135 8.66 2.62 3.27
CA ILE A 135 9.33 2.36 4.54
C ILE A 135 8.39 1.50 5.37
N ALA A 136 8.80 0.30 5.77
CA ALA A 136 7.91 -0.65 6.42
C ALA A 136 8.52 -1.27 7.67
N ASP A 137 7.71 -1.45 8.72
CA ASP A 137 8.01 -2.41 9.77
C ASP A 137 7.64 -3.83 9.32
N LEU A 138 8.39 -4.80 9.81
CA LEU A 138 8.11 -6.23 9.61
C LEU A 138 7.21 -6.79 10.70
N PHE A 139 7.31 -6.24 11.91
CA PHE A 139 6.61 -6.77 13.08
C PHE A 139 5.41 -5.89 13.41
N MET A 140 4.25 -6.31 12.92
CA MET A 140 2.96 -5.67 13.20
C MET A 140 1.98 -6.73 13.73
N PRO A 141 1.14 -6.42 14.74
CA PRO A 141 0.09 -7.32 15.20
C PRO A 141 -0.82 -7.75 14.04
N ASP A 142 -1.22 -9.01 14.04
CA ASP A 142 -2.16 -9.60 13.09
C ASP A 142 -1.72 -9.56 11.61
N PHE A 143 -0.46 -9.16 11.32
CA PHE A 143 0.03 -9.09 9.96
C PHE A 143 1.50 -9.51 9.79
N ASP A 144 1.74 -10.41 8.86
CA ASP A 144 3.07 -10.88 8.48
C ASP A 144 3.70 -9.93 7.44
N GLY A 145 4.60 -9.05 7.90
CA GLY A 145 5.33 -8.11 7.04
C GLY A 145 6.20 -8.80 5.99
N PHE A 146 6.76 -9.97 6.29
CA PHE A 146 7.52 -10.75 5.31
C PHE A 146 6.65 -11.21 4.14
N LYS A 147 5.43 -11.65 4.45
CA LYS A 147 4.45 -12.04 3.44
C LYS A 147 4.01 -10.85 2.58
N MET A 148 3.84 -9.69 3.20
CA MET A 148 3.56 -8.44 2.49
C MET A 148 4.66 -8.11 1.48
N LEU A 149 5.91 -8.10 1.91
CA LEU A 149 7.05 -7.78 1.03
C LEU A 149 7.16 -8.77 -0.13
N LYS A 150 7.01 -10.07 0.14
CA LYS A 150 6.96 -11.10 -0.91
C LYS A 150 5.82 -10.84 -1.91
N THR A 151 4.66 -10.44 -1.43
CA THR A 151 3.52 -10.12 -2.30
C THR A 151 3.80 -8.91 -3.18
N VAL A 152 4.37 -7.83 -2.60
CA VAL A 152 4.75 -6.63 -3.37
C VAL A 152 5.78 -6.98 -4.45
N ARG A 153 6.79 -7.79 -4.13
CA ARG A 153 7.82 -8.21 -5.10
C ARG A 153 7.30 -9.16 -6.18
N ALA A 154 6.26 -9.93 -5.90
CA ALA A 154 5.64 -10.83 -6.87
C ALA A 154 4.80 -10.09 -7.92
N GLU A 155 4.39 -8.85 -7.65
CA GLU A 155 3.63 -8.04 -8.60
C GLU A 155 4.58 -7.33 -9.57
N PRO A 156 4.47 -7.60 -10.89
CA PRO A 156 5.36 -7.01 -11.91
C PRO A 156 5.42 -5.48 -11.86
N GLU A 157 4.30 -4.85 -11.48
CA GLU A 157 4.16 -3.38 -11.39
C GLU A 157 4.98 -2.78 -10.25
N PHE A 158 5.23 -3.55 -9.16
CA PHE A 158 5.90 -3.09 -7.95
C PHE A 158 7.20 -3.82 -7.65
N GLN A 159 7.63 -4.72 -8.53
CA GLN A 159 8.87 -5.49 -8.34
C GLN A 159 10.11 -4.60 -8.15
N ASN A 160 10.12 -3.39 -8.72
CA ASN A 160 11.22 -2.42 -8.62
C ASN A 160 10.93 -1.28 -7.64
N LEU A 161 9.83 -1.32 -6.87
CA LEU A 161 9.55 -0.32 -5.85
C LEU A 161 10.68 -0.31 -4.81
N PRO A 162 11.39 0.80 -4.60
CA PRO A 162 12.36 0.92 -3.51
C PRO A 162 11.68 0.66 -2.16
N ILE A 163 12.20 -0.32 -1.40
CA ILE A 163 11.68 -0.67 -0.09
C ILE A 163 12.80 -0.60 0.93
N VAL A 164 12.51 0.02 2.06
CA VAL A 164 13.37 0.06 3.24
C VAL A 164 12.58 -0.53 4.41
N VAL A 165 13.19 -1.46 5.09
CA VAL A 165 12.65 -2.04 6.32
C VAL A 165 13.27 -1.33 7.53
N VAL A 166 12.42 -0.93 8.49
CA VAL A 166 12.84 -0.41 9.79
C VAL A 166 12.10 -1.20 10.87
N THR A 167 12.81 -2.08 11.55
CA THR A 167 12.17 -3.05 12.46
C THR A 167 12.88 -3.18 13.80
N GLY A 168 12.14 -3.64 14.82
CA GLY A 168 12.70 -4.02 16.11
C GLY A 168 13.28 -5.44 16.14
N LEU A 169 13.07 -6.24 15.07
CA LEU A 169 13.59 -7.61 15.00
C LEU A 169 15.11 -7.63 14.87
N SER A 170 15.75 -8.56 15.57
CA SER A 170 17.18 -8.81 15.38
C SER A 170 17.48 -9.48 14.03
N PRO A 171 18.71 -9.43 13.51
CA PRO A 171 19.09 -10.15 12.30
C PRO A 171 18.79 -11.66 12.37
N ASP A 172 18.97 -12.27 13.55
CA ASP A 172 18.69 -13.69 13.78
C ASP A 172 17.18 -13.99 13.72
N ASP A 173 16.34 -13.10 14.28
CA ASP A 173 14.90 -13.22 14.17
C ASP A 173 14.44 -13.11 12.71
N ILE A 174 15.00 -12.16 11.96
CA ILE A 174 14.71 -12.02 10.53
C ILE A 174 15.10 -13.29 9.78
N ALA A 175 16.26 -13.85 10.04
CA ALA A 175 16.73 -15.08 9.40
C ALA A 175 15.82 -16.29 9.68
N THR A 176 15.24 -16.37 10.88
CA THR A 176 14.31 -17.46 11.27
C THR A 176 12.94 -17.33 10.60
N HIS A 177 12.46 -16.12 10.32
CA HIS A 177 11.18 -15.88 9.65
C HIS A 177 11.23 -16.02 8.12
N GLY A 178 12.44 -16.08 7.55
CA GLY A 178 12.69 -16.24 6.11
C GLY A 178 13.58 -15.15 5.55
N HIS A 179 14.16 -15.41 4.38
CA HIS A 179 15.02 -14.43 3.72
C HIS A 179 14.18 -13.27 3.14
N LEU A 180 14.62 -12.05 3.42
CA LEU A 180 14.17 -10.87 2.67
C LEU A 180 14.86 -10.84 1.31
N PRO A 181 14.23 -10.24 0.28
CA PRO A 181 14.90 -9.94 -0.99
C PRO A 181 16.19 -9.13 -0.75
N GLU A 182 17.26 -9.46 -1.46
CA GLU A 182 18.60 -8.86 -1.27
C GLU A 182 18.64 -7.35 -1.56
N ASP A 183 17.70 -6.87 -2.34
CA ASP A 183 17.54 -5.45 -2.70
C ASP A 183 16.89 -4.59 -1.61
N ILE A 184 16.40 -5.20 -0.52
CA ILE A 184 15.75 -4.50 0.58
C ILE A 184 16.76 -4.13 1.65
N ALA A 185 16.96 -2.81 1.85
CA ALA A 185 17.77 -2.31 2.95
C ALA A 185 17.02 -2.49 4.28
N VAL A 186 17.70 -3.03 5.29
CA VAL A 186 17.14 -3.28 6.62
C VAL A 186 17.87 -2.44 7.66
N PHE A 187 17.12 -1.70 8.46
CA PHE A 187 17.60 -0.94 9.61
C PHE A 187 16.88 -1.39 10.88
N GLN A 188 17.60 -1.39 11.97
CA GLN A 188 17.02 -1.62 13.29
C GLN A 188 16.45 -0.32 13.87
N LYS A 189 15.34 -0.43 14.62
CA LYS A 189 14.84 0.64 15.46
C LYS A 189 15.85 0.93 16.59
N PRO A 190 16.11 2.21 16.95
CA PRO A 190 15.35 3.39 16.65
C PRO A 190 15.51 3.89 15.21
N VAL A 191 14.45 4.53 14.68
CA VAL A 191 14.36 4.94 13.27
C VAL A 191 15.55 5.81 12.86
N PRO A 192 16.35 5.41 11.85
CA PRO A 192 17.55 6.14 11.43
C PRO A 192 17.22 7.25 10.42
N PHE A 193 16.49 8.30 10.83
CA PHE A 193 15.95 9.34 9.94
C PHE A 193 16.98 9.96 9.01
N ALA A 194 18.23 10.19 9.46
CA ALA A 194 19.27 10.75 8.60
C ALA A 194 19.68 9.81 7.44
N GLN A 195 19.63 8.49 7.66
CA GLN A 195 19.91 7.52 6.61
C GLN A 195 18.74 7.39 5.64
N LEU A 196 17.51 7.39 6.16
CA LEU A 196 16.28 7.39 5.35
C LEU A 196 16.20 8.62 4.45
N GLN A 197 16.58 9.81 4.97
CA GLN A 197 16.63 11.04 4.20
C GLN A 197 17.58 10.92 3.01
N ARG A 198 18.81 10.42 3.23
CA ARG A 198 19.79 10.24 2.14
C ARG A 198 19.28 9.27 1.06
N ILE A 199 18.60 8.20 1.46
CA ILE A 199 17.99 7.26 0.50
C ILE A 199 16.93 7.98 -0.32
N ALA A 200 16.03 8.73 0.31
CA ALA A 200 14.98 9.47 -0.38
C ALA A 200 15.55 10.56 -1.33
N GLU A 201 16.58 11.29 -0.91
CA GLU A 201 17.25 12.30 -1.74
C GLU A 201 17.92 11.66 -2.96
N ASN A 202 18.56 10.51 -2.81
CA ASN A 202 19.17 9.77 -3.93
C ASN A 202 18.13 9.24 -4.93
N LEU A 203 16.95 8.84 -4.46
CA LEU A 203 15.86 8.36 -5.31
C LEU A 203 15.09 9.49 -6.01
N ALA A 204 15.09 10.70 -5.41
CA ALA A 204 14.42 11.88 -5.94
C ALA A 204 15.28 12.67 -6.96
N SER A 205 16.56 12.33 -7.09
CA SER A 205 17.54 12.98 -8.00
C SER A 205 17.45 12.43 -9.39
#